data_8cf7c0543192093eacc117e42c7f6fa5
#
_entry.id   8cf7c0543192093eacc117e42c7f6fa5
#
_cell.length_a   1.000
_cell.length_b   1.000
_cell.length_c   1.000
_cell.angle_alpha   90.00
_cell.angle_beta   90.00
_cell.angle_gamma   90.00
#
_symmetry.space_group_name_H-M   'P 1'
#
loop_
_entity.id
_entity.type
_entity.pdbx_description
1 polymer ?
#
loop_
_entity_poly.entity_id
_entity_poly.type
_entity_poly.pdbx_seq_one_letter_code
_entity_poly.pdbx_strand_id
1 'polypeptide(L)'
;QIKGDIRNITAKKIPKNLDAIIHLAATTDVMYCQKNPVECFDVNVNGTQNMLEITRQLGIKFFYISTHHIYGQPKSLPVKENFQPNPESIYSSSKAAAELVCKTYSSSYDMDVSLLRIFSVYGPNSPEHLVTNRLISQLFNGDKFEVGNLSPKRDFVYVTDVVNAIKKILQKSTGSNTFNIGTGKSYSIKEICNILQKINNKKMTIHSLKTLSRKSDVSDIYANNSKIKKLGWKQQINFLDGLKLTCDSYAE
;
A
#
# COMPACT_ATOMS: atom_id res chain seq x y z
N GLN A 1 -3.46 -21.04 12.46
CA GLN A 1 -4.21 -20.17 11.54
C GLN A 1 -5.70 -20.19 11.91
N ILE A 2 -6.31 -18.98 12.05
CA ILE A 2 -7.75 -18.82 12.30
C ILE A 2 -8.40 -18.36 11.00
N LYS A 3 -9.39 -19.13 10.52
CA LYS A 3 -10.20 -18.74 9.35
C LYS A 3 -11.40 -17.92 9.80
N GLY A 4 -11.69 -16.80 9.13
CA GLY A 4 -12.84 -15.95 9.41
C GLY A 4 -12.88 -14.74 8.48
N ASP A 5 -14.06 -14.14 8.40
CA ASP A 5 -14.26 -12.86 7.72
C ASP A 5 -14.15 -11.75 8.78
N ILE A 6 -13.36 -10.71 8.46
CA ILE A 6 -13.12 -9.58 9.38
C ILE A 6 -14.41 -8.80 9.71
N ARG A 7 -15.45 -8.92 8.90
CA ARG A 7 -16.75 -8.25 9.11
C ARG A 7 -17.57 -8.86 10.25
N ASN A 8 -17.34 -10.16 10.57
CA ASN A 8 -18.15 -10.89 11.53
C ASN A 8 -17.36 -11.80 12.50
N ILE A 9 -16.01 -11.79 12.41
CA ILE A 9 -15.17 -12.46 13.40
C ILE A 9 -15.38 -11.82 14.77
N THR A 10 -15.33 -12.62 15.84
CA THR A 10 -15.54 -12.15 17.21
C THR A 10 -14.25 -12.25 18.03
N ALA A 11 -14.12 -11.43 19.08
CA ALA A 11 -12.99 -11.45 20.00
C ALA A 11 -12.72 -12.83 20.61
N LYS A 12 -13.75 -13.68 20.77
CA LYS A 12 -13.61 -15.05 21.28
C LYS A 12 -12.73 -15.94 20.41
N LYS A 13 -12.64 -15.66 19.09
CA LYS A 13 -11.80 -16.40 18.13
C LYS A 13 -10.36 -15.90 18.09
N ILE A 14 -10.06 -14.74 18.68
CA ILE A 14 -8.73 -14.12 18.66
C ILE A 14 -7.94 -14.58 19.89
N PRO A 15 -6.65 -14.97 19.75
CA PRO A 15 -5.81 -15.29 20.90
C PRO A 15 -5.74 -14.11 21.88
N LYS A 16 -5.75 -14.40 23.19
CA LYS A 16 -5.73 -13.34 24.21
C LYS A 16 -4.35 -12.75 24.47
N ASN A 17 -3.29 -13.51 24.19
CA ASN A 17 -1.89 -13.09 24.45
C ASN A 17 -1.28 -12.44 23.21
N LEU A 18 -1.81 -11.29 22.82
CA LEU A 18 -1.32 -10.49 21.69
C LEU A 18 -0.94 -9.11 22.18
N ASP A 19 0.12 -8.55 21.60
CA ASP A 19 0.55 -7.16 21.84
C ASP A 19 -0.08 -6.18 20.86
N ALA A 20 -0.44 -6.66 19.67
CA ALA A 20 -0.96 -5.81 18.60
C ALA A 20 -1.74 -6.59 17.54
N ILE A 21 -2.61 -5.90 16.82
CA ILE A 21 -3.20 -6.35 15.55
C ILE A 21 -2.64 -5.51 14.42
N ILE A 22 -2.05 -6.17 13.40
CA ILE A 22 -1.67 -5.55 12.13
C ILE A 22 -2.76 -5.88 11.11
N HIS A 23 -3.60 -4.89 10.80
CA HIS A 23 -4.78 -5.07 9.97
C HIS A 23 -4.44 -4.84 8.49
N LEU A 24 -4.14 -5.96 7.77
CA LEU A 24 -3.84 -5.97 6.34
C LEU A 24 -5.07 -6.31 5.48
N ALA A 25 -6.08 -6.94 6.07
CA ALA A 25 -7.25 -7.40 5.33
C ALA A 25 -8.01 -6.22 4.71
N ALA A 26 -8.17 -6.24 3.39
CA ALA A 26 -8.89 -5.21 2.64
C ALA A 26 -9.18 -5.70 1.21
N THR A 27 -10.21 -5.14 0.59
CA THR A 27 -10.38 -5.17 -0.86
C THR A 27 -9.51 -4.06 -1.46
N THR A 28 -8.46 -4.41 -2.24
CA THR A 28 -7.42 -3.46 -2.68
C THR A 28 -7.41 -3.18 -4.18
N ASP A 29 -8.05 -4.02 -4.99
CA ASP A 29 -8.14 -3.80 -6.43
C ASP A 29 -9.09 -2.63 -6.73
N VAL A 30 -8.53 -1.56 -7.31
CA VAL A 30 -9.25 -0.33 -7.63
C VAL A 30 -10.40 -0.58 -8.61
N MET A 31 -10.17 -1.44 -9.62
CA MET A 31 -11.18 -1.74 -10.63
C MET A 31 -12.30 -2.63 -10.07
N TYR A 32 -11.94 -3.58 -9.20
CA TYR A 32 -12.91 -4.38 -8.47
C TYR A 32 -13.79 -3.50 -7.56
N CYS A 33 -13.17 -2.63 -6.77
CA CYS A 33 -13.89 -1.68 -5.91
C CYS A 33 -14.83 -0.78 -6.71
N GLN A 34 -14.41 -0.31 -7.89
CA GLN A 34 -15.26 0.51 -8.76
C GLN A 34 -16.50 -0.24 -9.26
N LYS A 35 -16.39 -1.54 -9.51
CA LYS A 35 -17.50 -2.40 -9.92
C LYS A 35 -18.38 -2.85 -8.74
N ASN A 36 -17.80 -2.99 -7.57
CA ASN A 36 -18.44 -3.51 -6.35
C ASN A 36 -18.30 -2.53 -5.16
N PRO A 37 -18.84 -1.30 -5.26
CA PRO A 37 -18.59 -0.25 -4.27
C PRO A 37 -19.11 -0.59 -2.87
N VAL A 38 -20.26 -1.22 -2.77
CA VAL A 38 -20.87 -1.60 -1.49
C VAL A 38 -20.00 -2.60 -0.75
N GLU A 39 -19.55 -3.65 -1.43
CA GLU A 39 -18.67 -4.66 -0.84
C GLU A 39 -17.31 -4.08 -0.45
N CYS A 40 -16.75 -3.19 -1.29
CA CYS A 40 -15.50 -2.51 -0.98
C CYS A 40 -15.59 -1.71 0.33
N PHE A 41 -16.68 -0.97 0.55
CA PHE A 41 -16.90 -0.24 1.80
C PHE A 41 -17.19 -1.19 2.96
N ASP A 42 -17.99 -2.23 2.75
CA ASP A 42 -18.32 -3.19 3.79
C ASP A 42 -17.06 -3.90 4.33
N VAL A 43 -16.19 -4.37 3.45
CA VAL A 43 -14.91 -4.99 3.87
C VAL A 43 -13.97 -3.95 4.48
N ASN A 44 -13.73 -2.83 3.80
CA ASN A 44 -12.66 -1.90 4.18
C ASN A 44 -13.05 -1.00 5.37
N VAL A 45 -14.33 -0.68 5.57
CA VAL A 45 -14.79 0.20 6.65
C VAL A 45 -15.42 -0.61 7.77
N ASN A 46 -16.48 -1.38 7.51
CA ASN A 46 -17.16 -2.14 8.55
C ASN A 46 -16.26 -3.25 9.10
N GLY A 47 -15.50 -3.94 8.23
CA GLY A 47 -14.48 -4.91 8.65
C GLY A 47 -13.40 -4.28 9.54
N THR A 48 -12.92 -3.07 9.20
CA THR A 48 -11.94 -2.34 10.03
C THR A 48 -12.56 -1.94 11.37
N GLN A 49 -13.82 -1.46 11.38
CA GLN A 49 -14.53 -1.11 12.62
C GLN A 49 -14.66 -2.32 13.54
N ASN A 50 -15.05 -3.49 13.01
CA ASN A 50 -15.13 -4.73 13.80
C ASN A 50 -13.77 -5.11 14.41
N MET A 51 -12.68 -5.00 13.64
CA MET A 51 -11.34 -5.28 14.15
C MET A 51 -10.87 -4.27 15.20
N LEU A 52 -11.24 -2.98 15.08
CA LEU A 52 -11.00 -1.97 16.09
C LEU A 52 -11.75 -2.27 17.40
N GLU A 53 -13.01 -2.71 17.30
CA GLU A 53 -13.80 -3.08 18.47
C GLU A 53 -13.19 -4.29 19.20
N ILE A 54 -12.73 -5.30 18.45
CA ILE A 54 -11.99 -6.44 19.01
C ILE A 54 -10.70 -5.96 19.70
N THR A 55 -9.94 -5.07 19.04
CA THR A 55 -8.71 -4.52 19.60
C THR A 55 -8.95 -3.75 20.89
N ARG A 56 -10.04 -2.96 20.94
CA ARG A 56 -10.48 -2.22 22.13
C ARG A 56 -10.79 -3.16 23.29
N GLN A 57 -11.53 -4.25 23.02
CA GLN A 57 -11.87 -5.26 24.04
C GLN A 57 -10.63 -5.99 24.59
N LEU A 58 -9.59 -6.15 23.75
CA LEU A 58 -8.34 -6.81 24.16
C LEU A 58 -7.34 -5.84 24.81
N GLY A 59 -7.53 -4.52 24.69
CA GLY A 59 -6.63 -3.51 25.26
C GLY A 59 -5.24 -3.49 24.61
N ILE A 60 -5.13 -3.79 23.31
CA ILE A 60 -3.86 -3.91 22.57
C ILE A 60 -3.73 -2.87 21.47
N LYS A 61 -2.54 -2.78 20.85
CA LYS A 61 -2.26 -1.81 19.78
C LYS A 61 -2.93 -2.20 18.46
N PHE A 62 -3.30 -1.20 17.65
CA PHE A 62 -3.87 -1.39 16.32
C PHE A 62 -3.02 -0.70 15.24
N PHE A 63 -2.60 -1.47 14.24
CA PHE A 63 -1.86 -0.98 13.07
C PHE A 63 -2.73 -1.11 11.83
N TYR A 64 -3.22 0.02 11.33
CA TYR A 64 -4.03 0.05 10.11
C TYR A 64 -3.16 0.25 8.89
N ILE A 65 -3.17 -0.72 7.97
CA ILE A 65 -2.49 -0.59 6.68
C ILE A 65 -3.36 0.24 5.74
N SER A 66 -2.99 1.50 5.59
CA SER A 66 -3.58 2.47 4.67
C SER A 66 -2.75 2.59 3.39
N THR A 67 -3.04 3.57 2.56
CA THR A 67 -2.45 3.74 1.23
C THR A 67 -2.18 5.21 0.92
N HIS A 68 -1.18 5.48 0.07
CA HIS A 68 -0.96 6.81 -0.50
C HIS A 68 -2.10 7.29 -1.43
N HIS A 69 -2.93 6.37 -1.94
CA HIS A 69 -4.05 6.73 -2.82
C HIS A 69 -5.08 7.67 -2.16
N ILE A 70 -5.12 7.74 -0.83
CA ILE A 70 -6.02 8.68 -0.12
C ILE A 70 -5.67 10.14 -0.37
N TYR A 71 -4.43 10.45 -0.79
CA TYR A 71 -4.01 11.82 -1.06
C TYR A 71 -4.55 12.38 -2.38
N GLY A 72 -4.95 11.49 -3.34
CA GLY A 72 -5.27 11.91 -4.70
C GLY A 72 -4.13 12.64 -5.38
N GLN A 73 -4.44 13.62 -6.25
CA GLN A 73 -3.43 14.50 -6.84
C GLN A 73 -2.92 15.51 -5.80
N PRO A 74 -1.67 15.41 -5.33
CA PRO A 74 -1.17 16.30 -4.30
C PRO A 74 -0.86 17.69 -4.85
N LYS A 75 -1.09 18.72 -4.04
CA LYS A 75 -0.77 20.13 -4.39
C LYS A 75 0.74 20.41 -4.39
N SER A 76 1.51 19.66 -3.65
CA SER A 76 2.96 19.77 -3.57
C SER A 76 3.61 18.44 -3.18
N LEU A 77 4.89 18.29 -3.49
CA LEU A 77 5.70 17.13 -3.24
C LEU A 77 6.97 17.52 -2.45
N PRO A 78 7.51 16.63 -1.61
CA PRO A 78 6.99 15.31 -1.22
C PRO A 78 5.74 15.41 -0.34
N VAL A 79 4.86 14.37 -0.40
CA VAL A 79 3.62 14.35 0.37
C VAL A 79 3.90 14.11 1.85
N LYS A 80 3.35 14.97 2.72
CA LYS A 80 3.49 14.86 4.18
C LYS A 80 2.23 14.23 4.80
N GLU A 81 2.38 13.62 5.98
CA GLU A 81 1.28 12.95 6.69
C GLU A 81 0.14 13.89 7.11
N ASN A 82 0.41 15.18 7.26
CA ASN A 82 -0.58 16.21 7.58
C ASN A 82 -1.35 16.74 6.37
N PHE A 83 -1.06 16.27 5.15
CA PHE A 83 -1.85 16.63 3.98
C PHE A 83 -3.26 16.05 4.10
N GLN A 84 -4.26 16.87 3.77
CA GLN A 84 -5.66 16.46 3.80
C GLN A 84 -5.91 15.36 2.75
N PRO A 85 -6.60 14.27 3.11
CA PRO A 85 -7.05 13.29 2.14
C PRO A 85 -7.94 13.91 1.08
N ASN A 86 -7.69 13.55 -0.18
CA ASN A 86 -8.52 13.92 -1.34
C ASN A 86 -8.68 12.67 -2.24
N PRO A 87 -9.39 11.63 -1.78
CA PRO A 87 -9.48 10.35 -2.49
C PRO A 87 -10.27 10.50 -3.80
N GLU A 88 -9.78 9.89 -4.89
CA GLU A 88 -10.33 10.00 -6.24
C GLU A 88 -10.92 8.67 -6.77
N SER A 89 -11.03 7.64 -5.93
CA SER A 89 -11.60 6.34 -6.30
C SER A 89 -12.37 5.73 -5.14
N ILE A 90 -13.27 4.79 -5.43
CA ILE A 90 -14.02 4.03 -4.41
C ILE A 90 -13.06 3.37 -3.40
N TYR A 91 -11.99 2.73 -3.91
CA TYR A 91 -10.95 2.16 -3.06
C TYR A 91 -10.32 3.20 -2.11
N SER A 92 -9.81 4.30 -2.66
CA SER A 92 -9.16 5.34 -1.84
C SER A 92 -10.14 6.00 -0.87
N SER A 93 -11.40 6.18 -1.26
CA SER A 93 -12.45 6.72 -0.38
C SER A 93 -12.75 5.77 0.77
N SER A 94 -12.86 4.45 0.52
CA SER A 94 -13.07 3.47 1.58
C SER A 94 -11.90 3.41 2.56
N LYS A 95 -10.66 3.51 2.06
CA LYS A 95 -9.45 3.56 2.91
C LYS A 95 -9.38 4.84 3.75
N ALA A 96 -9.75 6.00 3.18
CA ALA A 96 -9.81 7.27 3.91
C ALA A 96 -10.92 7.28 4.98
N ALA A 97 -12.09 6.72 4.67
CA ALA A 97 -13.17 6.55 5.64
C ALA A 97 -12.76 5.66 6.81
N ALA A 98 -12.07 4.54 6.54
CA ALA A 98 -11.55 3.68 7.59
C ALA A 98 -10.45 4.36 8.44
N GLU A 99 -9.59 5.23 7.86
CA GLU A 99 -8.67 6.05 8.66
C GLU A 99 -9.41 6.98 9.61
N LEU A 100 -10.54 7.56 9.18
CA LEU A 100 -11.36 8.42 10.04
C LEU A 100 -11.95 7.61 11.22
N VAL A 101 -12.48 6.41 10.94
CA VAL A 101 -12.96 5.50 12.00
C VAL A 101 -11.82 5.16 12.97
N CYS A 102 -10.63 4.81 12.48
CA CYS A 102 -9.45 4.55 13.30
C CYS A 102 -9.10 5.72 14.23
N LYS A 103 -9.09 6.95 13.70
CA LYS A 103 -8.81 8.17 14.48
C LYS A 103 -9.87 8.41 15.56
N THR A 104 -11.14 8.22 15.21
CA THR A 104 -12.24 8.38 16.16
C THR A 104 -12.15 7.36 17.29
N TYR A 105 -11.88 6.09 16.98
CA TYR A 105 -11.67 5.08 18.02
C TYR A 105 -10.48 5.43 18.93
N SER A 106 -9.38 5.88 18.34
CA SER A 106 -8.22 6.30 19.13
C SER A 106 -8.55 7.43 20.09
N SER A 107 -9.23 8.49 19.63
CA SER A 107 -9.55 9.64 20.46
C SER A 107 -10.68 9.38 21.48
N SER A 108 -11.67 8.53 21.12
CA SER A 108 -12.84 8.28 21.99
C SER A 108 -12.56 7.22 23.07
N TYR A 109 -11.60 6.32 22.83
CA TYR A 109 -11.33 5.17 23.70
C TYR A 109 -9.88 5.09 24.15
N ASP A 110 -9.08 6.13 23.92
CA ASP A 110 -7.64 6.21 24.25
C ASP A 110 -6.83 5.01 23.71
N MET A 111 -7.17 4.57 22.48
CA MET A 111 -6.51 3.43 21.84
C MET A 111 -5.20 3.85 21.17
N ASP A 112 -4.16 3.02 21.28
CA ASP A 112 -2.92 3.16 20.53
C ASP A 112 -3.13 2.69 19.07
N VAL A 113 -3.36 3.65 18.16
CA VAL A 113 -3.65 3.37 16.75
C VAL A 113 -2.60 4.00 15.85
N SER A 114 -1.91 3.20 15.06
CA SER A 114 -0.97 3.67 14.04
C SER A 114 -1.54 3.50 12.62
N LEU A 115 -1.59 4.60 11.86
CA LEU A 115 -2.02 4.62 10.46
C LEU A 115 -0.78 4.57 9.55
N LEU A 116 -0.66 3.53 8.74
CA LEU A 116 0.48 3.28 7.88
C LEU A 116 0.09 3.50 6.42
N ARG A 117 0.37 4.70 5.89
CA ARG A 117 0.11 5.08 4.49
C ARG A 117 1.24 4.55 3.62
N ILE A 118 1.05 3.34 3.10
CA ILE A 118 2.08 2.68 2.31
C ILE A 118 1.99 3.14 0.87
N PHE A 119 3.16 3.45 0.28
CA PHE A 119 3.28 3.80 -1.13
C PHE A 119 3.28 2.53 -1.99
N SER A 120 3.69 2.58 -3.24
CA SER A 120 3.54 1.43 -4.13
C SER A 120 4.47 0.30 -3.74
N VAL A 121 3.92 -0.73 -3.08
CA VAL A 121 4.70 -1.92 -2.68
C VAL A 121 4.94 -2.82 -3.89
N TYR A 122 6.13 -3.38 -3.97
CA TYR A 122 6.47 -4.39 -4.97
C TYR A 122 7.44 -5.43 -4.38
N GLY A 123 7.55 -6.57 -5.03
CA GLY A 123 8.42 -7.68 -4.64
C GLY A 123 7.90 -9.03 -5.13
N PRO A 124 8.58 -10.12 -4.77
CA PRO A 124 8.16 -11.48 -5.09
C PRO A 124 6.71 -11.77 -4.68
N ASN A 125 6.04 -12.62 -5.43
CA ASN A 125 4.66 -13.07 -5.16
C ASN A 125 3.61 -11.93 -5.06
N SER A 126 3.93 -10.72 -5.55
CA SER A 126 2.93 -9.66 -5.64
C SER A 126 1.88 -10.00 -6.70
N PRO A 127 0.60 -9.56 -6.53
CA PRO A 127 -0.45 -9.81 -7.50
C PRO A 127 -0.12 -9.27 -8.90
N GLU A 128 -0.50 -10.00 -9.95
CA GLU A 128 -0.22 -9.62 -11.35
C GLU A 128 -0.90 -8.30 -11.80
N HIS A 129 -1.99 -7.89 -11.15
CA HIS A 129 -2.62 -6.61 -11.45
C HIS A 129 -1.76 -5.40 -11.03
N LEU A 130 -0.74 -5.58 -10.19
CA LEU A 130 0.22 -4.53 -9.86
C LEU A 130 1.19 -4.32 -11.02
N VAL A 131 1.44 -3.05 -11.36
CA VAL A 131 2.18 -2.67 -12.57
C VAL A 131 3.57 -3.30 -12.66
N THR A 132 4.31 -3.38 -11.57
CA THR A 132 5.66 -4.00 -11.55
C THR A 132 5.60 -5.47 -11.90
N ASN A 133 4.71 -6.24 -11.27
CA ASN A 133 4.58 -7.67 -11.52
C ASN A 133 4.03 -7.97 -12.91
N ARG A 134 3.07 -7.17 -13.38
CA ARG A 134 2.57 -7.29 -14.76
C ARG A 134 3.67 -7.06 -15.78
N LEU A 135 4.51 -6.04 -15.59
CA LEU A 135 5.63 -5.78 -16.51
C LEU A 135 6.68 -6.89 -16.45
N ILE A 136 6.98 -7.43 -15.26
CA ILE A 136 7.90 -8.56 -15.11
C ILE A 136 7.31 -9.81 -15.80
N SER A 137 6.03 -10.12 -15.59
CA SER A 137 5.36 -11.23 -16.28
C SER A 137 5.44 -11.08 -17.81
N GLN A 138 5.18 -9.88 -18.35
CA GLN A 138 5.30 -9.62 -19.78
C GLN A 138 6.74 -9.73 -20.30
N LEU A 139 7.73 -9.35 -19.48
CA LEU A 139 9.15 -9.47 -19.82
C LEU A 139 9.56 -10.93 -20.03
N PHE A 140 9.09 -11.84 -19.19
CA PHE A 140 9.41 -13.26 -19.27
C PHE A 140 8.57 -14.00 -20.33
N ASN A 141 7.29 -13.66 -20.47
CA ASN A 141 6.33 -14.42 -21.27
C ASN A 141 5.99 -13.78 -22.62
N GLY A 142 6.57 -12.63 -22.97
CA GLY A 142 6.24 -11.89 -24.19
C GLY A 142 7.42 -11.17 -24.83
N ASP A 143 7.11 -10.35 -25.84
CA ASP A 143 8.04 -9.51 -26.58
C ASP A 143 7.68 -8.02 -26.53
N LYS A 144 6.60 -7.69 -25.81
CA LYS A 144 6.07 -6.32 -25.67
C LYS A 144 5.58 -6.03 -24.25
N PHE A 145 5.70 -4.75 -23.85
CA PHE A 145 5.02 -4.22 -22.67
C PHE A 145 3.68 -3.59 -23.09
N GLU A 146 2.59 -4.11 -22.60
CA GLU A 146 1.27 -3.52 -22.73
C GLU A 146 0.94 -2.70 -21.49
N VAL A 147 0.87 -1.38 -21.64
CA VAL A 147 0.72 -0.42 -20.54
C VAL A 147 -0.38 0.59 -20.84
N GLY A 148 -0.85 1.27 -19.81
CA GLY A 148 -1.71 2.44 -19.96
C GLY A 148 -0.88 3.70 -20.25
N ASN A 149 -1.04 4.72 -19.40
CA ASN A 149 -0.24 5.93 -19.45
C ASN A 149 1.19 5.67 -18.96
N LEU A 150 2.19 6.12 -19.71
CA LEU A 150 3.61 5.95 -19.41
C LEU A 150 4.19 7.01 -18.46
N SER A 151 3.51 8.17 -18.37
CA SER A 151 4.04 9.34 -17.67
C SER A 151 3.86 9.35 -16.15
N PRO A 152 2.78 8.78 -15.58
CA PRO A 152 2.56 8.81 -14.13
C PRO A 152 3.73 8.21 -13.36
N LYS A 153 4.12 8.92 -12.28
CA LYS A 153 5.21 8.50 -11.40
C LYS A 153 4.70 8.06 -10.05
N ARG A 154 5.30 7.02 -9.51
CA ARG A 154 4.99 6.47 -8.19
C ARG A 154 6.25 6.19 -7.40
N ASP A 155 6.16 6.35 -6.10
CA ASP A 155 7.19 5.92 -5.14
C ASP A 155 7.02 4.42 -4.88
N PHE A 156 7.99 3.64 -5.33
CA PHE A 156 7.99 2.19 -5.18
C PHE A 156 8.87 1.79 -3.99
N VAL A 157 8.29 1.05 -3.06
CA VAL A 157 8.97 0.54 -1.87
C VAL A 157 8.98 -0.98 -1.87
N TYR A 158 10.17 -1.56 -1.66
CA TYR A 158 10.31 -3.02 -1.65
C TYR A 158 9.66 -3.64 -0.41
N VAL A 159 9.04 -4.80 -0.57
CA VAL A 159 8.20 -5.43 0.48
C VAL A 159 8.93 -5.62 1.80
N THR A 160 10.22 -6.00 1.80
CA THR A 160 10.99 -6.16 3.05
C THR A 160 11.27 -4.84 3.76
N ASP A 161 11.38 -3.73 3.02
CA ASP A 161 11.50 -2.41 3.62
C ASP A 161 10.20 -1.95 4.29
N VAL A 162 9.04 -2.35 3.74
CA VAL A 162 7.73 -2.15 4.39
C VAL A 162 7.65 -2.94 5.69
N VAL A 163 8.04 -4.23 5.68
CA VAL A 163 8.07 -5.07 6.88
C VAL A 163 8.97 -4.46 7.95
N ASN A 164 10.16 -3.98 7.56
CA ASN A 164 11.09 -3.31 8.46
C ASN A 164 10.52 -2.00 9.04
N ALA A 165 9.75 -1.24 8.25
CA ALA A 165 9.05 -0.05 8.73
C ALA A 165 8.01 -0.41 9.78
N ILE A 166 7.17 -1.42 9.52
CA ILE A 166 6.16 -1.90 10.48
C ILE A 166 6.82 -2.35 11.79
N LYS A 167 7.92 -3.13 11.73
CA LYS A 167 8.69 -3.55 12.92
C LYS A 167 9.20 -2.34 13.72
N LYS A 168 9.74 -1.31 13.06
CA LYS A 168 10.23 -0.09 13.75
C LYS A 168 9.10 0.67 14.42
N ILE A 169 7.94 0.79 13.76
CA ILE A 169 6.77 1.46 14.33
C ILE A 169 6.25 0.66 15.53
N LEU A 170 6.11 -0.65 15.41
CA LEU A 170 5.67 -1.53 16.50
C LEU A 170 6.53 -1.40 17.75
N GLN A 171 7.85 -1.32 17.56
CA GLN A 171 8.82 -1.23 18.67
C GLN A 171 8.93 0.15 19.31
N LYS A 172 8.71 1.24 18.55
CA LYS A 172 9.13 2.59 18.97
C LYS A 172 7.99 3.62 18.96
N SER A 173 6.85 3.33 18.34
CA SER A 173 5.72 4.24 18.33
C SER A 173 4.80 3.98 19.52
N THR A 174 4.34 5.06 20.14
CA THR A 174 3.32 5.06 21.17
C THR A 174 2.27 6.10 20.83
N GLY A 175 1.04 5.83 21.22
CA GLY A 175 -0.11 6.70 20.96
C GLY A 175 -0.51 6.71 19.48
N SER A 176 -1.46 7.59 19.15
CA SER A 176 -2.00 7.67 17.80
C SER A 176 -1.03 8.38 16.84
N ASN A 177 -0.63 7.68 15.79
CA ASN A 177 0.32 8.19 14.82
C ASN A 177 -0.05 7.85 13.37
N THR A 178 0.36 8.73 12.44
CA THR A 178 0.30 8.46 11.00
C THR A 178 1.72 8.48 10.45
N PHE A 179 2.06 7.49 9.59
CA PHE A 179 3.36 7.38 8.94
C PHE A 179 3.21 7.15 7.44
N ASN A 180 3.96 7.92 6.65
CA ASN A 180 4.19 7.60 5.24
C ASN A 180 5.32 6.58 5.13
N ILE A 181 5.06 5.46 4.46
CA ILE A 181 6.05 4.42 4.19
C ILE A 181 6.31 4.39 2.68
N GLY A 182 7.38 5.06 2.28
CA GLY A 182 7.85 5.19 0.91
C GLY A 182 9.32 5.60 0.90
N THR A 183 9.94 5.55 -0.26
CA THR A 183 11.38 5.80 -0.42
C THR A 183 11.72 7.29 -0.51
N GLY A 184 10.75 8.12 -0.92
CA GLY A 184 10.92 9.55 -1.21
C GLY A 184 11.40 9.81 -2.63
N LYS A 185 11.33 8.80 -3.53
CA LYS A 185 11.68 8.91 -4.94
C LYS A 185 10.64 8.21 -5.79
N SER A 186 10.19 8.86 -6.86
CA SER A 186 9.21 8.29 -7.79
C SER A 186 9.85 7.86 -9.11
N TYR A 187 9.23 6.89 -9.76
CA TYR A 187 9.59 6.38 -11.09
C TYR A 187 8.35 6.32 -11.97
N SER A 188 8.49 6.69 -13.23
CA SER A 188 7.44 6.56 -14.25
C SER A 188 7.37 5.13 -14.77
N ILE A 189 6.23 4.78 -15.37
CA ILE A 189 6.06 3.48 -16.03
C ILE A 189 7.09 3.30 -17.15
N LYS A 190 7.41 4.38 -17.89
CA LYS A 190 8.45 4.36 -18.92
C LYS A 190 9.84 4.01 -18.35
N GLU A 191 10.19 4.62 -17.21
CA GLU A 191 11.47 4.34 -16.54
C GLU A 191 11.55 2.88 -16.07
N ILE A 192 10.45 2.32 -15.55
CA ILE A 192 10.39 0.91 -15.13
C ILE A 192 10.61 -0.01 -16.32
N CYS A 193 9.91 0.21 -17.44
CA CYS A 193 10.12 -0.57 -18.66
C CYS A 193 11.58 -0.55 -19.12
N ASN A 194 12.21 0.64 -19.13
CA ASN A 194 13.62 0.78 -19.51
C ASN A 194 14.58 0.04 -18.56
N ILE A 195 14.30 0.09 -17.26
CA ILE A 195 15.12 -0.62 -16.25
C ILE A 195 14.99 -2.14 -16.44
N LEU A 196 13.79 -2.65 -16.62
CA LEU A 196 13.53 -4.08 -16.81
C LEU A 196 14.21 -4.62 -18.07
N GLN A 197 14.18 -3.88 -19.18
CA GLN A 197 14.91 -4.25 -20.41
C GLN A 197 16.41 -4.34 -20.18
N LYS A 198 16.99 -3.41 -19.42
CA LYS A 198 18.42 -3.42 -19.08
C LYS A 198 18.79 -4.58 -18.16
N ILE A 199 17.97 -4.88 -17.14
CA ILE A 199 18.20 -5.99 -16.19
C ILE A 199 18.31 -7.32 -16.94
N ASN A 200 17.40 -7.57 -17.89
CA ASN A 200 17.31 -8.85 -18.61
C ASN A 200 18.01 -8.85 -19.97
N ASN A 201 18.70 -7.77 -20.34
CA ASN A 201 19.32 -7.60 -21.66
C ASN A 201 18.36 -7.97 -22.82
N LYS A 202 17.08 -7.64 -22.70
CA LYS A 202 16.01 -7.98 -23.63
C LYS A 202 15.33 -6.72 -24.17
N LYS A 203 15.34 -6.54 -25.48
CA LYS A 203 14.57 -5.45 -26.12
C LYS A 203 13.08 -5.83 -26.18
N MET A 204 12.23 -4.93 -25.69
CA MET A 204 10.78 -5.06 -25.70
C MET A 204 10.16 -3.85 -26.40
N THR A 205 9.13 -4.05 -27.18
CA THR A 205 8.32 -2.93 -27.67
C THR A 205 7.37 -2.44 -26.58
N ILE A 206 7.05 -1.15 -26.57
CA ILE A 206 6.12 -0.57 -25.58
C ILE A 206 4.86 -0.14 -26.29
N HIS A 207 3.74 -0.79 -25.97
CA HIS A 207 2.41 -0.51 -26.52
C HIS A 207 1.54 0.16 -25.45
N SER A 208 1.20 1.43 -25.68
CA SER A 208 0.26 2.15 -24.81
C SER A 208 -1.17 1.88 -25.25
N LEU A 209 -1.96 1.26 -24.37
CA LEU A 209 -3.35 0.89 -24.60
C LEU A 209 -4.28 1.83 -23.81
N LYS A 210 -5.17 2.54 -24.48
CA LYS A 210 -6.17 3.43 -23.85
C LYS A 210 -7.06 2.68 -22.84
N THR A 211 -7.34 1.40 -23.10
CA THR A 211 -8.15 0.55 -22.20
C THR A 211 -7.52 0.30 -20.84
N LEU A 212 -6.19 0.43 -20.73
CA LEU A 212 -5.43 0.32 -19.49
C LEU A 212 -5.18 1.66 -18.81
N SER A 213 -5.56 2.77 -19.44
CA SER A 213 -5.40 4.12 -18.86
C SER A 213 -6.54 4.43 -17.90
N ARG A 214 -6.22 4.97 -16.73
CA ARG A 214 -7.22 5.42 -15.75
C ARG A 214 -7.65 6.85 -16.07
N LYS A 215 -8.94 7.17 -15.87
CA LYS A 215 -9.49 8.53 -16.08
C LYS A 215 -8.86 9.56 -15.12
N SER A 216 -8.61 9.17 -13.88
CA SER A 216 -7.92 9.98 -12.86
C SER A 216 -6.62 9.27 -12.49
N ASP A 217 -5.53 9.65 -13.14
CA ASP A 217 -4.21 9.09 -12.83
C ASP A 217 -3.33 10.21 -12.28
N VAL A 218 -2.97 10.11 -11.00
CA VAL A 218 -2.08 11.06 -10.32
C VAL A 218 -0.78 11.18 -11.10
N SER A 219 -0.39 12.40 -11.46
CA SER A 219 0.79 12.65 -12.32
C SER A 219 2.10 12.25 -11.67
N ASP A 220 2.29 12.60 -10.40
CA ASP A 220 3.47 12.23 -9.60
C ASP A 220 3.10 12.20 -8.12
N ILE A 221 3.60 11.19 -7.40
CA ILE A 221 3.44 11.10 -5.96
C ILE A 221 4.60 10.33 -5.31
N TYR A 222 5.25 10.94 -4.31
CA TYR A 222 6.27 10.31 -3.47
C TYR A 222 6.24 10.84 -2.04
N ALA A 223 6.71 10.00 -1.11
CA ALA A 223 6.60 10.22 0.31
C ALA A 223 7.57 11.27 0.84
N ASN A 224 7.12 12.11 1.75
CA ASN A 224 8.00 12.59 2.80
C ASN A 224 8.09 11.50 3.88
N ASN A 225 9.25 10.88 4.01
CA ASN A 225 9.50 9.77 4.93
C ASN A 225 10.30 10.20 6.18
N SER A 226 10.36 11.49 6.47
CA SER A 226 11.15 12.03 7.58
C SER A 226 10.66 11.51 8.93
N LYS A 227 9.34 11.29 9.09
CA LYS A 227 8.75 10.81 10.34
C LYS A 227 9.18 9.38 10.66
N ILE A 228 9.11 8.47 9.69
CA ILE A 228 9.55 7.08 9.90
C ILE A 228 11.08 6.97 10.05
N LYS A 229 11.85 7.82 9.36
CA LYS A 229 13.31 7.90 9.53
C LYS A 229 13.73 8.29 10.96
N LYS A 230 12.97 9.13 11.65
CA LYS A 230 13.21 9.47 13.06
C LYS A 230 13.09 8.26 14.00
N LEU A 231 12.33 7.22 13.62
CA LEU A 231 12.27 5.95 14.33
C LEU A 231 13.47 5.02 14.01
N GLY A 232 14.40 5.48 13.16
CA GLY A 232 15.57 4.71 12.73
C GLY A 232 15.31 3.78 11.56
N TRP A 233 14.20 3.95 10.83
CA TRP A 233 14.00 3.24 9.57
C TRP A 233 14.92 3.81 8.48
N LYS A 234 15.49 2.90 7.68
CA LYS A 234 16.26 3.21 6.47
C LYS A 234 15.85 2.26 5.37
N GLN A 235 15.71 2.77 4.17
CA GLN A 235 15.57 1.93 2.97
C GLN A 235 16.81 1.04 2.85
N GLN A 236 16.62 -0.27 2.71
CA GLN A 236 17.68 -1.26 2.55
C GLN A 236 17.85 -1.65 1.08
N ILE A 237 16.75 -1.75 0.34
CA ILE A 237 16.71 -2.21 -1.03
C ILE A 237 16.36 -1.02 -1.94
N ASN A 238 17.31 -0.59 -2.80
CA ASN A 238 17.02 0.41 -3.81
C ASN A 238 16.14 -0.18 -4.94
N PHE A 239 15.56 0.69 -5.77
CA PHE A 239 14.57 0.26 -6.75
C PHE A 239 15.13 -0.70 -7.81
N LEU A 240 16.36 -0.48 -8.26
CA LEU A 240 17.02 -1.36 -9.25
C LEU A 240 17.26 -2.77 -8.68
N ASP A 241 17.82 -2.84 -7.47
CA ASP A 241 18.11 -4.12 -6.83
C ASP A 241 16.81 -4.88 -6.50
N GLY A 242 15.78 -4.16 -6.04
CA GLY A 242 14.48 -4.77 -5.78
C GLY A 242 13.80 -5.31 -7.04
N LEU A 243 13.94 -4.63 -8.19
CA LEU A 243 13.44 -5.17 -9.46
C LEU A 243 14.22 -6.43 -9.88
N LYS A 244 15.56 -6.46 -9.71
CA LYS A 244 16.36 -7.66 -9.97
C LYS A 244 15.90 -8.84 -9.12
N LEU A 245 15.81 -8.64 -7.79
CA LEU A 245 15.34 -9.67 -6.85
C LEU A 245 13.93 -10.19 -7.22
N THR A 246 13.05 -9.29 -7.70
CA THR A 246 11.72 -9.70 -8.13
C THR A 246 11.75 -10.48 -9.44
N CYS A 247 12.60 -10.10 -10.39
CA CYS A 247 12.82 -10.86 -11.64
C CYS A 247 13.40 -12.24 -11.34
N ASP A 248 14.42 -12.33 -10.49
CA ASP A 248 15.07 -13.59 -10.14
C ASP A 248 14.07 -14.58 -9.55
N SER A 249 13.20 -14.12 -8.63
CA SER A 249 12.15 -14.95 -8.04
C SER A 249 11.02 -15.34 -9.00
N TYR A 250 10.92 -14.69 -10.15
CA TYR A 250 9.94 -15.03 -11.19
C TYR A 250 10.47 -16.11 -12.13
N ALA A 251 11.79 -16.22 -12.24
CA ALA A 251 12.47 -17.19 -13.08
C ALA A 251 12.61 -18.57 -12.42
N GLU A 252 12.46 -18.66 -11.09
CA GLU A 252 12.42 -19.90 -10.30
C GLU A 252 11.05 -20.59 -10.37
#